data_d38e8a82aec8bb97ec8cc009bc752a9e
#
_entry.id   d38e8a82aec8bb97ec8cc009bc752a9e
#
_cell.length_a   1.000
_cell.length_b   1.000
_cell.length_c   1.000
_cell.angle_alpha   90.00
_cell.angle_beta   90.00
_cell.angle_gamma   90.00
#
_symmetry.space_group_name_H-M   'P 1'
#
loop_
_entity.id
_entity.type
_entity.pdbx_description
1 polymer ?
#
loop_
_entity_poly.entity_id
_entity_poly.type
_entity_poly.pdbx_seq_one_letter_code
_entity_poly.pdbx_strand_id
1 'polypeptide(L)'
;MIFVDYLGPTQRLPQVSEVVRREVSAAMRMRPDQVAVRRIVTDDDRDEVELWVELSTEEHLYRLGRQLAQRISAGLRPDGAGPQVWVMYRVVPLSNAFLNGEARGRGTATFE
;
A
#
# COMPACT_ATOMS: atom_id res chain seq x y z
N MET A 1 -10.37 -3.49 3.88
CA MET A 1 -9.74 -2.41 3.10
C MET A 1 -8.30 -2.19 3.56
N ILE A 2 -7.41 -2.07 2.62
CA ILE A 2 -6.02 -1.72 2.91
C ILE A 2 -5.75 -0.32 2.41
N PHE A 3 -5.12 0.48 3.25
CA PHE A 3 -4.75 1.85 2.89
C PHE A 3 -3.28 1.88 2.49
N VAL A 4 -3.02 2.57 1.40
CA VAL A 4 -1.66 2.83 0.94
C VAL A 4 -1.53 4.33 0.73
N ASP A 5 -0.65 4.95 1.50
CA ASP A 5 -0.40 6.37 1.36
C ASP A 5 0.74 6.58 0.36
N TYR A 6 0.48 7.46 -0.60
CA TYR A 6 1.43 7.82 -1.63
C TYR A 6 1.89 9.26 -1.44
N LEU A 7 3.20 9.43 -1.31
CA LEU A 7 3.84 10.73 -1.30
C LEU A 7 4.72 10.82 -2.55
N GLY A 8 4.46 11.80 -3.38
CA GLY A 8 5.19 11.99 -4.62
C GLY A 8 4.43 12.87 -5.59
N PRO A 9 4.94 13.03 -6.82
CA PRO A 9 4.33 13.90 -7.82
C PRO A 9 2.93 13.46 -8.21
N THR A 10 2.04 14.43 -8.41
CA THR A 10 0.67 14.18 -8.85
C THR A 10 0.61 13.42 -10.16
N GLN A 11 1.53 13.70 -11.05
CA GLN A 11 1.56 13.11 -12.39
C GLN A 11 1.72 11.59 -12.36
N ARG A 12 2.33 11.06 -11.31
CA ARG A 12 2.54 9.61 -11.18
C ARG A 12 1.38 8.89 -10.51
N LEU A 13 0.42 9.63 -9.97
CA LEU A 13 -0.66 9.02 -9.20
C LEU A 13 -1.45 7.97 -9.99
N PRO A 14 -1.83 8.18 -11.26
CA PRO A 14 -2.57 7.14 -11.99
C PRO A 14 -1.79 5.84 -12.12
N GLN A 15 -0.50 5.91 -12.46
CA GLN A 15 0.34 4.73 -12.59
C GLN A 15 0.56 4.06 -11.24
N VAL A 16 0.85 4.84 -10.21
CA VAL A 16 1.06 4.32 -8.86
C VAL A 16 -0.20 3.61 -8.37
N SER A 17 -1.36 4.25 -8.56
CA SER A 17 -2.63 3.68 -8.13
C SER A 17 -2.90 2.35 -8.83
N GLU A 18 -2.67 2.27 -10.13
CA GLU A 18 -2.88 1.03 -10.88
C GLU A 18 -1.97 -0.09 -10.39
N VAL A 19 -0.67 0.18 -10.28
CA VAL A 19 0.30 -0.83 -9.87
C VAL A 19 0.04 -1.28 -8.44
N VAL A 20 -0.17 -0.33 -7.53
CA VAL A 20 -0.38 -0.64 -6.12
C VAL A 20 -1.64 -1.48 -5.94
N ARG A 21 -2.75 -1.07 -6.55
CA ARG A 21 -4.00 -1.83 -6.42
C ARG A 21 -3.86 -3.24 -6.96
N ARG A 22 -3.20 -3.39 -8.10
CA ARG A 22 -3.00 -4.71 -8.71
C ARG A 22 -2.15 -5.60 -7.82
N GLU A 23 -1.01 -5.11 -7.35
CA GLU A 23 -0.07 -5.93 -6.62
C GLU A 23 -0.52 -6.21 -5.18
N VAL A 24 -1.05 -5.20 -4.50
CA VAL A 24 -1.53 -5.39 -3.13
C VAL A 24 -2.73 -6.32 -3.11
N SER A 25 -3.70 -6.12 -4.02
CA SER A 25 -4.88 -6.97 -4.05
C SER A 25 -4.51 -8.43 -4.36
N ALA A 26 -3.57 -8.65 -5.27
CA ALA A 26 -3.11 -10.00 -5.59
C ALA A 26 -2.41 -10.65 -4.39
N ALA A 27 -1.53 -9.92 -3.71
CA ALA A 27 -0.79 -10.43 -2.57
C ALA A 27 -1.70 -10.77 -1.38
N MET A 28 -2.72 -9.96 -1.16
CA MET A 28 -3.64 -10.08 -0.02
C MET A 28 -4.92 -10.84 -0.38
N ARG A 29 -5.05 -11.32 -1.61
CA ARG A 29 -6.21 -12.08 -2.07
C ARG A 29 -7.52 -11.33 -1.85
N MET A 30 -7.55 -10.07 -2.29
CA MET A 30 -8.71 -9.22 -2.16
C MET A 30 -8.99 -8.54 -3.48
N ARG A 31 -10.14 -7.86 -3.59
CA ARG A 31 -10.46 -7.12 -4.80
C ARG A 31 -9.66 -5.82 -4.87
N PRO A 32 -9.30 -5.37 -6.08
CA PRO A 32 -8.56 -4.09 -6.21
C PRO A 32 -9.30 -2.89 -5.60
N ASP A 33 -10.63 -2.89 -5.60
CA ASP A 33 -11.40 -1.79 -5.01
C ASP A 33 -11.35 -1.77 -3.48
N GLN A 34 -10.75 -2.80 -2.86
CA GLN A 34 -10.51 -2.82 -1.41
C GLN A 34 -9.15 -2.26 -1.04
N VAL A 35 -8.39 -1.79 -2.03
CA VAL A 35 -7.12 -1.10 -1.79
C VAL A 35 -7.35 0.39 -2.04
N ALA A 36 -7.20 1.19 -0.98
CA ALA A 36 -7.40 2.63 -1.05
C ALA A 36 -6.04 3.31 -1.15
N VAL A 37 -5.76 3.90 -2.29
CA VAL A 37 -4.53 4.68 -2.49
C VAL A 37 -4.84 6.15 -2.20
N ARG A 38 -4.12 6.73 -1.23
CA ARG A 38 -4.33 8.11 -0.79
C ARG A 38 -3.08 8.91 -1.05
N ARG A 39 -3.22 10.00 -1.81
CA ARG A 39 -2.08 10.90 -2.02
C ARG A 39 -1.95 11.86 -0.85
N ILE A 40 -0.77 11.87 -0.26
CA ILE A 40 -0.44 12.79 0.83
C ILE A 40 0.39 13.94 0.25
N VAL A 41 -0.07 15.16 0.45
CA VAL A 41 0.62 16.36 -0.03
C VAL A 41 1.65 16.79 0.98
N THR A 42 2.88 16.99 0.52
CA THR A 42 3.99 17.46 1.35
C THR A 42 4.70 18.63 0.67
N ASP A 43 5.62 19.24 1.39
CA ASP A 43 6.50 20.28 0.82
C ASP A 43 7.66 19.70 0.03
N ASP A 44 7.82 18.39 0.07
CA ASP A 44 8.90 17.71 -0.63
C ASP A 44 8.52 17.61 -2.13
N ASP A 45 9.37 18.15 -2.98
CA ASP A 45 9.15 18.17 -4.42
C ASP A 45 10.04 17.20 -5.19
N ARG A 46 10.70 16.27 -4.50
CA ARG A 46 11.54 15.27 -5.16
C ARG A 46 10.70 14.38 -6.06
N ASP A 47 11.28 13.96 -7.19
CA ASP A 47 10.63 13.03 -8.10
C ASP A 47 10.87 11.59 -7.65
N GLU A 48 10.38 11.26 -6.48
CA GLU A 48 10.45 9.92 -5.92
C GLU A 48 9.05 9.44 -5.58
N VAL A 49 8.88 8.13 -5.55
CA VAL A 49 7.65 7.50 -5.08
C VAL A 49 7.90 6.97 -3.69
N GLU A 50 7.11 7.43 -2.74
CA GLU A 50 7.16 6.94 -1.37
C GLU A 50 5.81 6.34 -1.04
N LEU A 51 5.80 5.07 -0.65
CA LEU A 51 4.57 4.34 -0.35
C LEU A 51 4.62 3.81 1.06
N TRP A 52 3.53 4.02 1.79
CA TRP A 52 3.30 3.46 3.12
C TRP A 52 2.10 2.53 3.03
N VAL A 53 2.37 1.24 3.15
CA VAL A 53 1.34 0.20 3.06
C VAL A 53 0.95 -0.22 4.48
N GLU A 54 -0.34 -0.10 4.81
CA GLU A 54 -0.82 -0.50 6.12
C GLU A 54 -1.23 -1.96 6.10
N LEU A 55 -0.63 -2.73 6.99
CA LEU A 55 -0.95 -4.15 7.18
C LEU A 55 -1.56 -4.35 8.55
N SER A 56 -2.37 -5.39 8.70
CA SER A 56 -3.03 -5.68 9.97
C SER A 56 -2.21 -6.56 10.90
N THR A 57 -1.20 -7.27 10.39
CA THR A 57 -0.37 -8.16 11.21
C THR A 57 1.08 -8.11 10.79
N GLU A 58 1.96 -8.37 11.74
CA GLU A 58 3.38 -8.53 11.45
C GLU A 58 3.65 -9.79 10.62
N GLU A 59 2.80 -10.79 10.75
CA GLU A 59 2.94 -12.00 9.96
C GLU A 59 2.83 -11.70 8.47
N HIS A 60 1.88 -10.85 8.07
CA HIS A 60 1.77 -10.42 6.68
C HIS A 60 3.05 -9.72 6.22
N LEU A 61 3.62 -8.88 7.08
CA LEU A 61 4.86 -8.20 6.77
C LEU A 61 6.00 -9.18 6.52
N TYR A 62 6.17 -10.16 7.37
CA TYR A 62 7.24 -11.14 7.22
C TYR A 62 7.06 -12.01 5.99
N ARG A 63 5.83 -12.44 5.71
CA ARG A 63 5.57 -13.34 4.58
C ARG A 63 5.56 -12.63 3.24
N LEU A 64 5.04 -11.42 3.19
CA LEU A 64 4.70 -10.77 1.92
C LEU A 64 5.51 -9.52 1.64
N GLY A 65 6.09 -8.89 2.67
CA GLY A 65 6.63 -7.54 2.56
C GLY A 65 7.68 -7.38 1.48
N ARG A 66 8.68 -8.26 1.46
CA ARG A 66 9.77 -8.16 0.49
C ARG A 66 9.26 -8.40 -0.93
N GLN A 67 8.49 -9.44 -1.14
CA GLN A 67 8.01 -9.80 -2.47
C GLN A 67 7.07 -8.73 -3.03
N LEU A 68 6.18 -8.22 -2.17
CA LEU A 68 5.27 -7.16 -2.58
C LEU A 68 6.03 -5.89 -2.97
N ALA A 69 7.02 -5.51 -2.17
CA ALA A 69 7.85 -4.35 -2.49
C ALA A 69 8.56 -4.53 -3.83
N GLN A 70 9.08 -5.72 -4.09
CA GLN A 70 9.75 -6.01 -5.35
C GLN A 70 8.79 -5.91 -6.54
N ARG A 71 7.56 -6.41 -6.39
CA ARG A 71 6.57 -6.38 -7.46
C ARG A 71 6.08 -4.96 -7.73
N ILE A 72 5.86 -4.17 -6.69
CA ILE A 72 5.48 -2.77 -6.85
C ILE A 72 6.60 -2.01 -7.56
N SER A 73 7.82 -2.19 -7.10
CA SER A 73 8.99 -1.55 -7.71
C SER A 73 9.13 -1.90 -9.19
N ALA A 74 8.98 -3.20 -9.51
CA ALA A 74 9.10 -3.65 -10.89
C ALA A 74 8.01 -3.02 -11.79
N GLY A 75 6.81 -2.87 -11.26
CA GLY A 75 5.71 -2.25 -12.00
C GLY A 75 5.92 -0.76 -12.25
N LEU A 76 6.62 -0.08 -11.35
CA LEU A 76 6.87 1.36 -11.46
C LEU A 76 8.23 1.68 -12.12
N ARG A 77 9.11 0.70 -12.18
CA ARG A 77 10.44 0.85 -12.78
C ARG A 77 10.70 -0.28 -13.76
N PRO A 78 9.94 -0.36 -14.85
CA PRO A 78 10.18 -1.42 -15.84
C PRO A 78 11.61 -1.29 -16.39
N ASP A 79 12.30 -2.41 -16.48
CA ASP A 79 13.70 -2.48 -16.93
C ASP A 79 14.66 -1.66 -16.06
N GLY A 80 14.30 -1.41 -14.80
CA GLY A 80 15.14 -0.65 -13.89
C GLY A 80 15.16 0.84 -14.13
N ALA A 81 14.31 1.35 -15.03
CA ALA A 81 14.21 2.77 -15.35
C ALA A 81 13.00 3.38 -14.68
N GLY A 82 13.13 4.62 -14.22
CA GLY A 82 12.02 5.33 -13.58
C GLY A 82 12.45 5.95 -12.25
N PRO A 83 11.47 6.39 -11.45
CA PRO A 83 11.77 7.05 -10.18
C PRO A 83 12.32 6.08 -9.16
N GLN A 84 12.97 6.61 -8.13
CA GLN A 84 13.25 5.83 -6.94
C GLN A 84 11.93 5.48 -6.26
N VAL A 85 11.77 4.25 -5.80
CA VAL A 85 10.54 3.78 -5.18
C VAL A 85 10.84 3.25 -3.79
N TRP A 86 10.25 3.92 -2.79
CA TRP A 86 10.33 3.50 -1.40
C TRP A 86 9.02 2.78 -1.06
N VAL A 87 9.12 1.55 -0.57
CA VAL A 87 7.95 0.83 -0.06
C VAL A 87 8.20 0.56 1.42
N MET A 88 7.37 1.16 2.25
CA MET A 88 7.46 1.05 3.70
C MET A 88 6.15 0.51 4.24
N TYR A 89 6.21 -0.18 5.35
CA TYR A 89 5.05 -0.82 5.94
C TYR A 89 4.76 -0.25 7.31
N ARG A 90 3.46 -0.13 7.59
CA ARG A 90 2.94 0.22 8.91
C ARG A 90 2.03 -0.92 9.33
N VAL A 91 2.22 -1.43 10.54
CA VAL A 91 1.35 -2.46 11.07
C VAL A 91 0.36 -1.81 12.02
N VAL A 92 -0.92 -1.85 11.64
CA VAL A 92 -2.01 -1.33 12.45
C VAL A 92 -2.93 -2.50 12.77
N PRO A 93 -2.81 -3.11 13.96
CA PRO A 93 -3.67 -4.23 14.34
C PRO A 93 -5.14 -3.85 14.27
N LEU A 94 -5.99 -4.77 13.85
CA LEU A 94 -7.42 -4.50 13.76
C LEU A 94 -8.01 -4.09 15.10
N SER A 95 -7.43 -4.58 16.20
CA SER A 95 -7.85 -4.16 17.55
C SER A 95 -7.61 -2.68 17.82
N ASN A 96 -6.77 -2.03 17.02
CA ASN A 96 -6.49 -0.60 17.14
C ASN A 96 -7.23 0.22 16.09
N ALA A 97 -8.14 -0.40 15.32
CA ALA A 97 -8.89 0.28 14.28
C ALA A 97 -10.37 0.28 14.63
N PHE A 98 -10.99 1.45 14.49
CA PHE A 98 -12.40 1.64 14.80
C PHE A 98 -13.08 2.31 13.62
N LEU A 99 -14.23 1.75 13.23
CA LEU A 99 -15.08 2.34 12.21
C LEU A 99 -16.37 2.80 12.88
N ASN A 100 -16.65 4.10 12.80
CA ASN A 100 -17.82 4.70 13.46
C ASN A 100 -17.87 4.39 14.96
N GLY A 101 -16.69 4.33 15.59
CA GLY A 101 -16.59 4.03 17.01
C GLY A 101 -16.63 2.55 17.37
N GLU A 102 -16.78 1.67 16.38
CA GLU A 102 -16.84 0.22 16.61
C GLU A 102 -15.52 -0.44 16.22
N ALA A 103 -15.07 -1.37 17.05
CA ALA A 103 -13.82 -2.08 16.80
C ALA A 103 -13.91 -2.93 15.55
N ARG A 104 -12.82 -2.94 14.78
CA ARG A 104 -12.73 -3.68 13.52
C ARG A 104 -12.12 -5.07 13.69
N GLY A 105 -11.98 -5.56 14.88
CA GLY A 105 -11.28 -6.81 15.11
C GLY A 105 -12.00 -8.01 14.56
N ARG A 106 -13.09 -8.36 15.16
CA ARG A 106 -13.76 -9.61 14.86
C ARG A 106 -14.75 -9.48 13.72
N GLY A 107 -14.75 -10.46 12.82
CA GLY A 107 -15.67 -10.50 11.70
C GLY A 107 -15.39 -9.51 10.60
N THR A 108 -14.34 -8.73 10.73
CA THR A 108 -13.95 -7.76 9.71
C THR A 108 -12.64 -8.10 9.02
N ALA A 109 -11.99 -9.14 9.44
CA ALA A 109 -10.72 -9.58 8.87
C ALA A 109 -11.01 -10.38 7.59
N THR A 110 -11.46 -9.70 6.56
CA THR A 110 -11.89 -10.35 5.34
C THR A 110 -10.78 -10.55 4.31
N PHE A 111 -9.62 -10.05 4.59
CA PHE A 111 -8.47 -10.14 3.69
C PHE A 111 -7.40 -11.08 4.22
N GLU A 112 -7.78 -12.00 5.02
CA GLU A 112 -6.87 -13.02 5.50
C GLU A 112 -6.73 -14.16 4.50
#